data_ae98c1694a18d0880bf4fc1d2829505e
#
_entry.id   ae98c1694a18d0880bf4fc1d2829505e
#
_cell.length_a   1.000
_cell.length_b   1.000
_cell.length_c   1.000
_cell.angle_alpha   90.00
_cell.angle_beta   90.00
_cell.angle_gamma   90.00
#
_symmetry.space_group_name_H-M   'P 1'
#
loop_
_entity.id
_entity.type
_entity.pdbx_description
1 polymer ?
#
loop_
_entity_poly.entity_id
_entity_poly.type
_entity_poly.pdbx_seq_one_letter_code
_entity_poly.pdbx_strand_id
1 'polypeptide(L)'
;MPTVQEKVYPYSLTTLERFKEREQITLNDNDRLLTRIINSATDFIERQCGKSGLERYPNDGHFVQKTYTNEVYSVRGTKQEYLLLRNSPVAYLIVTGNLTQGSATVTVAPYTGIVAGMPLYNIQGLFPQGTTVASVGSNGAITMSQPAQVTLSNASFEISGLISFQWRAGTPSNPAWTNFITDQFELDQQGYSGIIRVYGVMPRIYNNMLRATYVAGYPVDWQNAGNGSTHQLPADLTNTCDNIVERIFKRLKTAGKSGEGITGATISWKDDLDAMDKQVITNYKRVGNVF
;
A
#
# COMPACT_ATOMS: atom_id res chain seq x y z
N MET A 1 25.19 -11.90 25.01
CA MET A 1 24.90 -11.37 23.66
C MET A 1 23.58 -10.65 23.74
N PRO A 2 23.42 -9.43 23.23
CA PRO A 2 22.11 -8.79 23.20
C PRO A 2 21.20 -9.65 22.31
N THR A 3 20.11 -10.13 22.87
CA THR A 3 19.06 -10.83 22.12
C THR A 3 18.38 -9.82 21.23
N VAL A 4 18.63 -9.90 19.93
CA VAL A 4 17.87 -9.13 18.94
C VAL A 4 16.42 -9.57 19.07
N GLN A 5 15.56 -8.68 19.55
CA GLN A 5 14.14 -8.93 19.65
C GLN A 5 13.57 -8.85 18.23
N GLU A 6 13.24 -10.00 17.64
CA GLU A 6 12.58 -10.05 16.36
C GLU A 6 11.20 -9.39 16.48
N LYS A 7 10.92 -8.45 15.57
CA LYS A 7 9.63 -7.77 15.49
C LYS A 7 8.87 -8.25 14.26
N VAL A 8 7.55 -8.24 14.35
CA VAL A 8 6.69 -8.41 13.19
C VAL A 8 6.96 -7.25 12.22
N TYR A 9 7.02 -7.54 10.94
CA TYR A 9 7.25 -6.51 9.91
C TYR A 9 6.13 -5.46 9.90
N PRO A 10 6.44 -4.20 9.64
CA PRO A 10 5.42 -3.15 9.56
C PRO A 10 4.42 -3.37 8.40
N TYR A 11 4.80 -4.17 7.41
CA TYR A 11 3.97 -4.57 6.27
C TYR A 11 3.36 -5.96 6.41
N SER A 12 3.38 -6.54 7.59
CA SER A 12 2.84 -7.88 7.85
C SER A 12 1.35 -7.97 7.55
N LEU A 13 0.91 -9.13 7.07
CA LEU A 13 -0.50 -9.38 6.75
C LEU A 13 -1.34 -9.74 7.98
N THR A 14 -0.72 -9.98 9.12
CA THR A 14 -1.36 -10.19 10.42
C THR A 14 -0.42 -9.72 11.54
N THR A 15 -0.91 -9.65 12.78
CA THR A 15 -0.10 -9.34 13.95
C THR A 15 0.03 -10.52 14.88
N LEU A 16 1.04 -10.46 15.76
CA LEU A 16 1.24 -11.49 16.77
C LEU A 16 0.05 -11.56 17.74
N GLU A 17 -0.46 -10.39 18.15
CA GLU A 17 -1.57 -10.26 19.08
C GLU A 17 -2.85 -10.88 18.49
N ARG A 18 -3.19 -10.50 17.26
CA ARG A 18 -4.35 -11.02 16.53
C ARG A 18 -4.28 -12.54 16.37
N PHE A 19 -3.11 -13.05 15.98
CA PHE A 19 -2.92 -14.49 15.83
C PHE A 19 -3.05 -15.23 17.16
N LYS A 20 -2.46 -14.69 18.23
CA LYS A 20 -2.56 -15.29 19.57
C LYS A 20 -3.99 -15.29 20.08
N GLU A 21 -4.73 -14.18 19.88
CA GLU A 21 -6.14 -14.09 20.24
C GLU A 21 -6.98 -15.15 19.51
N ARG A 22 -6.81 -15.28 18.19
CA ARG A 22 -7.49 -16.28 17.36
C ARG A 22 -7.23 -17.72 17.84
N GLU A 23 -5.97 -18.05 18.13
CA GLU A 23 -5.55 -19.38 18.55
C GLU A 23 -5.65 -19.60 20.08
N GLN A 24 -6.16 -18.62 20.82
CA GLN A 24 -6.28 -18.64 22.29
C GLN A 24 -4.94 -18.92 23.00
N ILE A 25 -3.85 -18.37 22.46
CA ILE A 25 -2.50 -18.51 23.02
C ILE A 25 -2.26 -17.39 24.01
N THR A 26 -2.21 -17.73 25.30
CA THR A 26 -1.97 -16.73 26.39
C THR A 26 -0.50 -16.62 26.79
N LEU A 27 0.30 -17.66 26.51
CA LEU A 27 1.73 -17.71 26.88
C LEU A 27 2.60 -17.01 25.83
N ASN A 28 3.76 -16.47 26.28
CA ASN A 28 4.70 -15.75 25.43
C ASN A 28 5.90 -16.60 24.97
N ASP A 29 5.98 -17.86 25.41
CA ASP A 29 7.12 -18.74 25.17
C ASP A 29 7.41 -18.97 23.68
N ASN A 30 6.40 -18.84 22.84
CA ASN A 30 6.51 -19.04 21.39
C ASN A 30 6.50 -17.73 20.57
N ASP A 31 6.48 -16.56 21.19
CA ASP A 31 6.31 -15.28 20.50
C ASP A 31 7.39 -15.06 19.44
N ARG A 32 8.64 -15.39 19.74
CA ARG A 32 9.74 -15.29 18.77
C ARG A 32 9.55 -16.22 17.57
N LEU A 33 9.11 -17.44 17.81
CA LEU A 33 8.83 -18.41 16.74
C LEU A 33 7.65 -17.94 15.89
N LEU A 34 6.56 -17.51 16.52
CA LEU A 34 5.38 -16.99 15.84
C LEU A 34 5.70 -15.76 15.00
N THR A 35 6.46 -14.82 15.53
CA THR A 35 6.94 -13.64 14.79
C THR A 35 7.68 -14.03 13.50
N ARG A 36 8.57 -15.00 13.56
CA ARG A 36 9.29 -15.52 12.39
C ARG A 36 8.35 -16.15 11.37
N ILE A 37 7.42 -16.95 11.82
CA ILE A 37 6.45 -17.62 10.95
C ILE A 37 5.56 -16.58 10.27
N ILE A 38 5.05 -15.58 11.01
CA ILE A 38 4.24 -14.48 10.48
C ILE A 38 5.00 -13.71 9.38
N ASN A 39 6.23 -13.30 9.66
CA ASN A 39 7.05 -12.59 8.69
C ASN A 39 7.29 -13.44 7.43
N SER A 40 7.61 -14.71 7.60
CA SER A 40 7.85 -15.63 6.49
C SER A 40 6.59 -15.93 5.68
N ALA A 41 5.42 -16.06 6.33
CA ALA A 41 4.13 -16.24 5.66
C ALA A 41 3.75 -15.00 4.84
N THR A 42 3.97 -13.80 5.39
CA THR A 42 3.78 -12.54 4.68
C THR A 42 4.63 -12.49 3.41
N ASP A 43 5.93 -12.71 3.54
CA ASP A 43 6.87 -12.70 2.40
C ASP A 43 6.50 -13.75 1.34
N PHE A 44 6.01 -14.91 1.78
CA PHE A 44 5.57 -15.95 0.87
C PHE A 44 4.33 -15.52 0.07
N ILE A 45 3.28 -15.01 0.74
CA ILE A 45 2.05 -14.57 0.09
C ILE A 45 2.34 -13.42 -0.88
N GLU A 46 3.09 -12.41 -0.45
CA GLU A 46 3.44 -11.26 -1.30
C GLU A 46 4.21 -11.69 -2.55
N ARG A 47 5.16 -12.61 -2.44
CA ARG A 47 5.87 -13.16 -3.60
C ARG A 47 4.97 -13.95 -4.54
N GLN A 48 4.04 -14.76 -4.01
CA GLN A 48 3.09 -15.51 -4.85
C GLN A 48 2.13 -14.58 -5.59
N CYS A 49 1.80 -13.44 -5.01
CA CYS A 49 0.96 -12.41 -5.62
C CYS A 49 1.73 -11.48 -6.59
N GLY A 50 3.02 -11.73 -6.82
CA GLY A 50 3.86 -10.91 -7.69
C GLY A 50 4.30 -9.58 -7.07
N LYS A 51 4.17 -9.45 -5.74
CA LYS A 51 4.80 -8.41 -4.95
C LYS A 51 6.15 -8.96 -4.46
N SER A 52 7.18 -8.15 -4.52
CA SER A 52 8.51 -8.59 -4.09
C SER A 52 8.62 -8.32 -2.59
N GLY A 53 8.25 -9.30 -1.77
CA GLY A 53 8.21 -9.19 -0.30
C GLY A 53 9.57 -9.06 0.40
N LEU A 54 10.63 -8.88 -0.34
CA LEU A 54 11.96 -8.63 0.21
C LEU A 54 12.33 -7.19 -0.07
N GLU A 55 12.45 -6.34 0.92
CA GLU A 55 12.88 -4.94 0.78
C GLU A 55 14.30 -4.79 0.17
N ARG A 56 14.61 -5.61 -0.82
CA ARG A 56 15.89 -5.55 -1.56
C ARG A 56 15.99 -4.34 -2.47
N TYR A 57 14.83 -3.82 -2.89
CA TYR A 57 14.75 -2.68 -3.79
C TYR A 57 13.76 -1.66 -3.23
N PRO A 58 14.03 -0.37 -3.39
CA PRO A 58 13.18 0.71 -2.85
C PRO A 58 11.71 0.65 -3.30
N ASN A 59 11.46 -0.02 -4.42
CA ASN A 59 10.14 -0.10 -5.07
C ASN A 59 9.48 -1.47 -4.93
N ASP A 60 9.95 -2.33 -4.02
CA ASP A 60 9.29 -3.59 -3.73
C ASP A 60 7.87 -3.34 -3.21
N GLY A 61 6.90 -4.04 -3.80
CA GLY A 61 5.49 -3.86 -3.51
C GLY A 61 5.06 -4.62 -2.26
N HIS A 62 4.15 -4.00 -1.51
CA HIS A 62 3.48 -4.60 -0.37
C HIS A 62 1.97 -4.50 -0.51
N PHE A 63 1.22 -5.33 0.21
CA PHE A 63 -0.21 -5.14 0.37
C PHE A 63 -0.50 -3.98 1.32
N VAL A 64 0.31 -3.82 2.36
CA VAL A 64 0.23 -2.67 3.26
C VAL A 64 0.71 -1.41 2.54
N GLN A 65 0.00 -0.32 2.79
CA GLN A 65 0.25 0.95 2.13
C GLN A 65 1.69 1.43 2.29
N LYS A 66 2.27 1.85 1.16
CA LYS A 66 3.62 2.41 1.07
C LYS A 66 3.67 3.52 0.04
N THR A 67 4.57 4.47 0.24
CA THR A 67 4.88 5.50 -0.77
C THR A 67 5.98 4.99 -1.70
N TYR A 68 5.68 4.99 -2.99
CA TYR A 68 6.60 4.64 -4.07
C TYR A 68 7.11 5.91 -4.71
N THR A 69 8.39 6.20 -4.53
CA THR A 69 8.98 7.47 -4.96
C THR A 69 9.74 7.32 -6.25
N ASN A 70 9.43 8.18 -7.24
CA ASN A 70 10.16 8.27 -8.50
C ASN A 70 10.27 6.94 -9.27
N GLU A 71 9.23 6.13 -9.24
CA GLU A 71 9.21 4.87 -9.96
C GLU A 71 9.19 5.12 -11.48
N VAL A 72 10.16 4.53 -12.17
CA VAL A 72 10.37 4.79 -13.60
C VAL A 72 9.75 3.67 -14.44
N TYR A 73 9.08 4.06 -15.51
CA TYR A 73 8.41 3.18 -16.46
C TYR A 73 8.93 3.45 -17.87
N SER A 74 9.20 2.37 -18.59
CA SER A 74 9.48 2.45 -20.02
C SER A 74 8.17 2.34 -20.78
N VAL A 75 7.93 3.29 -21.69
CA VAL A 75 6.75 3.27 -22.58
C VAL A 75 7.18 2.99 -24.01
N ARG A 76 6.39 2.22 -24.72
CA ARG A 76 6.63 1.87 -26.12
C ARG A 76 5.84 2.79 -27.03
N GLY A 77 6.50 3.86 -27.51
CA GLY A 77 5.92 4.75 -28.52
C GLY A 77 5.10 5.92 -27.96
N THR A 78 4.59 6.75 -28.88
CA THR A 78 3.91 8.03 -28.57
C THR A 78 2.39 7.89 -28.44
N LYS A 79 1.83 6.69 -28.57
CA LYS A 79 0.39 6.43 -28.55
C LYS A 79 -0.06 5.63 -27.32
N GLN A 80 0.68 5.69 -26.23
CA GLN A 80 0.26 4.99 -25.03
C GLN A 80 -0.81 5.81 -24.31
N GLU A 81 -2.02 5.30 -24.28
CA GLU A 81 -3.17 5.97 -23.67
C GLU A 81 -3.30 5.69 -22.17
N TYR A 82 -2.55 4.71 -21.67
CA TYR A 82 -2.57 4.35 -20.26
C TYR A 82 -1.23 3.78 -19.78
N LEU A 83 -0.96 3.99 -18.51
CA LEU A 83 0.16 3.41 -17.78
C LEU A 83 -0.37 2.56 -16.63
N LEU A 84 0.08 1.31 -16.53
CA LEU A 84 -0.20 0.47 -15.39
C LEU A 84 0.92 0.62 -14.35
N LEU A 85 0.58 1.17 -13.19
CA LEU A 85 1.49 1.28 -12.05
C LEU A 85 1.85 -0.10 -11.51
N ARG A 86 3.06 -0.28 -10.99
CA ARG A 86 3.52 -1.57 -10.46
C ARG A 86 2.79 -1.99 -9.20
N ASN A 87 2.29 -1.03 -8.45
CA ASN A 87 1.60 -1.29 -7.19
C ASN A 87 0.20 -0.69 -7.19
N SER A 88 -0.77 -1.51 -6.78
CA SER A 88 -2.18 -1.16 -6.67
C SER A 88 -2.80 -1.88 -5.45
N PRO A 89 -3.93 -1.39 -4.91
CA PRO A 89 -4.63 -0.18 -5.30
C PRO A 89 -3.84 1.08 -4.96
N VAL A 90 -3.96 2.13 -5.78
CA VAL A 90 -3.46 3.47 -5.42
C VAL A 90 -4.42 4.07 -4.41
N ALA A 91 -3.91 4.72 -3.39
CA ALA A 91 -4.74 5.33 -2.36
C ALA A 91 -5.69 6.38 -2.98
N TYR A 92 -6.96 6.28 -2.66
CA TYR A 92 -7.98 7.23 -3.04
C TYR A 92 -9.01 7.32 -1.92
N LEU A 93 -9.19 8.51 -1.38
CA LEU A 93 -9.96 8.73 -0.17
C LEU A 93 -10.98 9.83 -0.41
N ILE A 94 -12.23 9.56 -0.08
CA ILE A 94 -13.27 10.58 0.01
C ILE A 94 -13.34 10.96 1.48
N VAL A 95 -13.02 12.20 1.78
CA VAL A 95 -12.99 12.70 3.15
C VAL A 95 -14.06 13.78 3.37
N THR A 96 -14.59 13.83 4.57
CA THR A 96 -15.53 14.86 4.99
C THR A 96 -14.93 15.61 6.16
N GLY A 97 -14.94 16.94 6.09
CA GLY A 97 -14.39 17.78 7.13
C GLY A 97 -15.03 19.16 7.22
N ASN A 98 -14.76 19.85 8.30
CA ASN A 98 -15.22 21.22 8.49
C ASN A 98 -14.16 22.20 8.01
N LEU A 99 -14.55 23.08 7.11
CA LEU A 99 -13.70 24.11 6.56
C LEU A 99 -13.98 25.44 7.23
N THR A 100 -12.92 26.23 7.44
CA THR A 100 -13.03 27.62 7.88
C THR A 100 -12.26 28.47 6.86
N GLN A 101 -12.91 29.46 6.29
CA GLN A 101 -12.28 30.34 5.30
C GLN A 101 -10.99 30.96 5.85
N GLY A 102 -9.94 30.94 5.08
CA GLY A 102 -8.61 31.41 5.45
C GLY A 102 -7.79 30.45 6.32
N SER A 103 -8.38 29.32 6.78
CA SER A 103 -7.64 28.27 7.50
C SER A 103 -7.10 27.23 6.53
N ALA A 104 -5.86 26.81 6.72
CA ALA A 104 -5.28 25.68 6.03
C ALA A 104 -5.51 24.35 6.79
N THR A 105 -5.96 24.41 8.03
CA THR A 105 -6.20 23.21 8.84
C THR A 105 -7.64 22.74 8.72
N VAL A 106 -7.80 21.46 8.44
CA VAL A 106 -9.10 20.78 8.36
C VAL A 106 -9.09 19.61 9.33
N THR A 107 -10.13 19.50 10.13
CA THR A 107 -10.33 18.30 10.94
C THR A 107 -11.26 17.36 10.18
N VAL A 108 -10.78 16.19 9.86
CA VAL A 108 -11.54 15.11 9.23
C VAL A 108 -11.70 13.97 10.22
N ALA A 109 -12.61 13.03 9.93
CA ALA A 109 -12.63 11.78 10.68
C ALA A 109 -11.23 11.14 10.65
N PRO A 110 -10.79 10.43 11.70
CA PRO A 110 -9.47 9.83 11.73
C PRO A 110 -9.32 8.86 10.55
N TYR A 111 -8.59 9.30 9.53
CA TYR A 111 -8.26 8.49 8.36
C TYR A 111 -6.81 8.05 8.43
N THR A 112 -6.62 6.76 8.41
CA THR A 112 -5.30 6.16 8.18
C THR A 112 -5.00 6.20 6.69
N GLY A 113 -3.76 6.45 6.33
CA GLY A 113 -3.33 6.37 4.94
C GLY A 113 -3.25 7.69 4.18
N ILE A 114 -3.60 8.82 4.79
CA ILE A 114 -3.30 10.14 4.24
C ILE A 114 -1.82 10.44 4.48
N VAL A 115 -1.14 10.89 3.43
CA VAL A 115 0.30 11.21 3.48
C VAL A 115 0.53 12.61 2.91
N ALA A 116 1.53 13.30 3.43
CA ALA A 116 1.94 14.60 2.89
C ALA A 116 2.31 14.49 1.40
N GLY A 117 1.94 15.50 0.63
CA GLY A 117 2.12 15.56 -0.82
C GLY A 117 0.91 15.05 -1.63
N MET A 118 -0.03 14.33 -1.04
CA MET A 118 -1.22 13.87 -1.74
C MET A 118 -2.06 15.05 -2.25
N PRO A 119 -2.39 15.11 -3.55
CA PRO A 119 -3.23 16.17 -4.11
C PRO A 119 -4.70 15.99 -3.74
N LEU A 120 -5.39 17.12 -3.66
CA LEU A 120 -6.83 17.18 -3.49
C LEU A 120 -7.52 17.30 -4.86
N TYR A 121 -8.63 16.57 -4.99
CA TYR A 121 -9.53 16.63 -6.14
C TYR A 121 -10.95 17.00 -5.69
N ASN A 122 -11.78 17.36 -6.66
CA ASN A 122 -13.18 17.75 -6.42
C ASN A 122 -13.30 18.88 -5.38
N ILE A 123 -12.44 19.89 -5.54
CA ILE A 123 -12.26 20.99 -4.57
C ILE A 123 -12.81 22.33 -5.07
N GLN A 124 -13.65 22.34 -6.12
CA GLN A 124 -14.15 23.58 -6.70
C GLN A 124 -14.83 24.44 -5.63
N GLY A 125 -14.32 25.66 -5.47
CA GLY A 125 -14.81 26.62 -4.47
C GLY A 125 -14.45 26.28 -3.02
N LEU A 126 -13.81 25.14 -2.74
CA LEU A 126 -13.37 24.76 -1.39
C LEU A 126 -11.94 25.20 -1.13
N PHE A 127 -11.05 24.87 -2.04
CA PHE A 127 -9.62 25.20 -2.01
C PHE A 127 -9.14 25.69 -3.36
N PRO A 128 -8.02 26.41 -3.43
CA PRO A 128 -7.37 26.73 -4.69
C PRO A 128 -6.94 25.45 -5.43
N GLN A 129 -6.95 25.50 -6.76
CA GLN A 129 -6.48 24.38 -7.59
C GLN A 129 -4.99 24.08 -7.29
N GLY A 130 -4.64 22.78 -7.27
CA GLY A 130 -3.29 22.33 -6.94
C GLY A 130 -2.99 22.27 -5.44
N THR A 131 -4.01 22.41 -4.59
CA THR A 131 -3.85 22.20 -3.16
C THR A 131 -3.49 20.74 -2.87
N THR A 132 -2.53 20.54 -1.98
CA THR A 132 -2.05 19.23 -1.52
C THR A 132 -2.12 19.14 0.00
N VAL A 133 -2.02 17.95 0.53
CA VAL A 133 -1.80 17.71 1.96
C VAL A 133 -0.37 18.15 2.30
N ALA A 134 -0.21 19.14 3.16
CA ALA A 134 1.10 19.58 3.63
C ALA A 134 1.61 18.73 4.79
N SER A 135 0.73 18.40 5.74
CA SER A 135 1.06 17.52 6.87
C SER A 135 -0.19 16.86 7.44
N VAL A 136 0.03 15.75 8.13
CA VAL A 136 -1.02 15.01 8.86
C VAL A 136 -0.66 15.04 10.33
N GLY A 137 -1.56 15.56 11.15
CA GLY A 137 -1.44 15.60 12.60
C GLY A 137 -2.19 14.47 13.29
N SER A 138 -2.13 14.45 14.61
CA SER A 138 -2.93 13.55 15.42
C SER A 138 -4.43 13.90 15.34
N ASN A 139 -5.30 12.95 15.68
CA ASN A 139 -6.74 13.15 15.79
C ASN A 139 -7.45 13.65 14.52
N GLY A 140 -6.97 13.24 13.34
CA GLY A 140 -7.59 13.61 12.08
C GLY A 140 -7.36 15.06 11.62
N ALA A 141 -6.47 15.80 12.26
CA ALA A 141 -6.08 17.13 11.80
C ALA A 141 -5.18 17.01 10.57
N ILE A 142 -5.57 17.65 9.47
CA ILE A 142 -4.81 17.69 8.23
C ILE A 142 -4.53 19.16 7.90
N THR A 143 -3.25 19.47 7.65
CA THR A 143 -2.86 20.79 7.14
C THR A 143 -2.73 20.73 5.63
N MET A 144 -3.41 21.62 4.93
CA MET A 144 -3.34 21.77 3.47
C MET A 144 -2.25 22.77 3.07
N SER A 145 -1.74 22.66 1.87
CA SER A 145 -0.71 23.58 1.34
C SER A 145 -1.27 24.99 1.07
N GLN A 146 -2.58 25.12 0.94
CA GLN A 146 -3.28 26.38 0.73
C GLN A 146 -4.54 26.46 1.60
N PRO A 147 -4.95 27.67 2.04
CA PRO A 147 -6.10 27.85 2.91
C PRO A 147 -7.42 27.60 2.19
N ALA A 148 -8.45 27.22 2.96
CA ALA A 148 -9.81 27.07 2.46
C ALA A 148 -10.38 28.43 2.01
N GLN A 149 -11.15 28.42 0.93
CA GLN A 149 -11.79 29.60 0.34
C GLN A 149 -13.16 29.90 0.94
N VAL A 150 -13.73 28.93 1.64
CA VAL A 150 -15.08 29.04 2.23
C VAL A 150 -15.12 28.48 3.64
N THR A 151 -16.12 28.88 4.40
CA THR A 151 -16.53 28.22 5.65
C THR A 151 -17.68 27.30 5.33
N LEU A 152 -17.50 25.99 5.54
CA LEU A 152 -18.50 24.97 5.24
C LEU A 152 -18.37 23.79 6.21
N SER A 153 -19.49 23.39 6.80
CA SER A 153 -19.56 22.18 7.61
C SER A 153 -19.79 20.96 6.72
N ASN A 154 -19.13 19.85 7.06
CA ASN A 154 -19.24 18.58 6.33
C ASN A 154 -18.91 18.69 4.84
N ALA A 155 -17.94 19.52 4.49
CA ALA A 155 -17.43 19.59 3.12
C ALA A 155 -16.81 18.26 2.71
N SER A 156 -17.20 17.77 1.54
CA SER A 156 -16.63 16.53 0.97
C SER A 156 -15.63 16.88 -0.13
N PHE A 157 -14.47 16.26 -0.08
CA PHE A 157 -13.42 16.39 -1.10
C PHE A 157 -12.63 15.09 -1.20
N GLU A 158 -11.88 14.93 -2.27
CA GLU A 158 -11.16 13.71 -2.59
C GLU A 158 -9.66 13.93 -2.43
N ILE A 159 -8.96 12.95 -1.88
CA ILE A 159 -7.51 12.92 -1.74
C ILE A 159 -6.97 11.74 -2.52
N SER A 160 -6.07 11.98 -3.46
CA SER A 160 -5.47 10.94 -4.30
C SER A 160 -4.06 10.60 -3.88
N GLY A 161 -3.73 9.31 -3.95
CA GLY A 161 -2.38 8.82 -3.72
C GLY A 161 -1.41 9.09 -4.88
N LEU A 162 -1.86 9.55 -6.05
CA LEU A 162 -0.95 9.90 -7.14
C LEU A 162 -0.35 11.29 -6.90
N ILE A 163 0.80 11.32 -6.23
CA ILE A 163 1.48 12.56 -5.80
C ILE A 163 2.07 13.31 -6.99
N SER A 164 2.73 12.60 -7.90
CA SER A 164 3.28 13.21 -9.11
C SER A 164 3.33 12.22 -10.26
N PHE A 165 3.08 12.72 -11.46
CA PHE A 165 3.24 11.99 -12.70
C PHE A 165 4.02 12.85 -13.69
N GLN A 166 5.12 12.30 -14.19
CA GLN A 166 6.12 13.06 -14.94
C GLN A 166 6.58 12.29 -16.17
N TRP A 167 7.01 13.03 -17.16
CA TRP A 167 7.68 12.50 -18.35
C TRP A 167 9.11 13.05 -18.45
N ARG A 168 9.98 12.29 -19.09
CA ARG A 168 11.37 12.67 -19.26
C ARG A 168 11.54 13.58 -20.45
N ALA A 169 11.87 14.85 -20.18
CA ALA A 169 12.38 15.79 -21.14
C ALA A 169 13.92 15.85 -21.07
N GLY A 170 14.57 16.43 -22.08
CA GLY A 170 16.03 16.62 -22.06
C GLY A 170 16.80 15.47 -22.69
N THR A 171 18.10 15.46 -22.47
CA THR A 171 19.05 14.49 -23.05
C THR A 171 19.41 13.39 -22.04
N PRO A 172 20.01 12.25 -22.47
CA PRO A 172 20.48 11.23 -21.55
C PRO A 172 21.48 11.72 -20.51
N SER A 173 22.34 12.64 -20.92
CA SER A 173 23.38 13.24 -20.08
C SER A 173 22.84 14.33 -19.15
N ASN A 174 21.68 14.91 -19.46
CA ASN A 174 21.01 15.91 -18.63
C ASN A 174 19.49 15.66 -18.64
N PRO A 175 18.99 14.66 -17.91
CA PRO A 175 17.58 14.35 -17.86
C PRO A 175 16.82 15.43 -17.09
N ALA A 176 15.83 16.04 -17.73
CA ALA A 176 14.84 16.89 -17.09
C ALA A 176 13.52 16.13 -16.96
N TRP A 177 12.88 16.20 -15.79
CA TRP A 177 11.57 15.64 -15.56
C TRP A 177 10.52 16.75 -15.53
N THR A 178 9.50 16.60 -16.33
CA THR A 178 8.41 17.57 -16.45
C THR A 178 7.11 16.96 -15.97
N ASN A 179 6.36 17.68 -15.15
CA ASN A 179 5.05 17.23 -14.69
C ASN A 179 4.04 17.23 -15.84
N PHE A 180 3.19 16.23 -15.89
CA PHE A 180 1.95 16.32 -16.62
C PHE A 180 1.03 17.34 -15.94
N ILE A 181 0.28 18.07 -16.75
CA ILE A 181 -0.78 18.96 -16.26
C ILE A 181 -1.94 18.07 -15.77
N THR A 182 -2.60 18.46 -14.71
CA THR A 182 -3.66 17.66 -14.04
C THR A 182 -4.77 17.22 -14.98
N ASP A 183 -5.07 18.00 -16.01
CA ASP A 183 -6.13 17.68 -16.99
C ASP A 183 -5.68 16.71 -18.09
N GLN A 184 -4.40 16.33 -18.10
CA GLN A 184 -3.83 15.41 -19.09
C GLN A 184 -3.84 13.96 -18.66
N PHE A 185 -4.20 13.67 -17.43
CA PHE A 185 -4.27 12.32 -16.92
C PHE A 185 -5.32 12.16 -15.82
N GLU A 186 -5.75 10.94 -15.61
CA GLU A 186 -6.59 10.55 -14.47
C GLU A 186 -6.23 9.15 -13.96
N LEU A 187 -6.55 8.86 -12.70
CA LEU A 187 -6.52 7.52 -12.15
C LEU A 187 -7.82 6.79 -12.50
N ASP A 188 -7.70 5.69 -13.22
CA ASP A 188 -8.83 4.84 -13.56
C ASP A 188 -9.43 4.19 -12.30
N GLN A 189 -10.76 4.10 -12.25
CA GLN A 189 -11.49 3.49 -11.14
C GLN A 189 -11.03 4.00 -9.75
N GLN A 190 -10.80 5.29 -9.62
CA GLN A 190 -10.34 5.88 -8.36
C GLN A 190 -9.09 5.20 -7.78
N GLY A 191 -8.17 4.78 -8.65
CA GLY A 191 -6.90 4.16 -8.26
C GLY A 191 -6.96 2.65 -8.00
N TYR A 192 -8.13 2.02 -7.97
CA TYR A 192 -8.24 0.59 -7.68
C TYR A 192 -7.49 -0.28 -8.68
N SER A 193 -7.60 0.04 -9.96
CA SER A 193 -6.89 -0.68 -11.03
C SER A 193 -5.38 -0.41 -11.05
N GLY A 194 -4.93 0.70 -10.48
CA GLY A 194 -3.56 1.20 -10.63
C GLY A 194 -3.23 1.70 -12.03
N ILE A 195 -4.25 1.99 -12.84
CA ILE A 195 -4.09 2.51 -14.20
C ILE A 195 -4.16 4.04 -14.19
N ILE A 196 -3.18 4.67 -14.81
CA ILE A 196 -3.23 6.09 -15.16
C ILE A 196 -3.64 6.17 -16.63
N ARG A 197 -4.77 6.81 -16.91
CA ARG A 197 -5.17 7.18 -18.27
C ARG A 197 -4.53 8.50 -18.63
N VAL A 198 -4.00 8.59 -19.84
CA VAL A 198 -3.37 9.81 -20.35
C VAL A 198 -4.20 10.33 -21.51
N TYR A 199 -4.60 11.60 -21.41
CA TYR A 199 -5.39 12.27 -22.43
C TYR A 199 -4.49 13.09 -23.36
N GLY A 200 -4.78 12.99 -24.64
CA GLY A 200 -4.06 13.73 -25.67
C GLY A 200 -2.78 13.04 -26.18
N VAL A 201 -1.99 13.78 -26.93
CA VAL A 201 -0.74 13.27 -27.50
C VAL A 201 0.33 13.35 -26.44
N MET A 202 0.86 12.18 -26.03
CA MET A 202 2.07 12.19 -25.23
C MET A 202 3.16 12.99 -25.94
N PRO A 203 3.83 13.92 -25.25
CA PRO A 203 4.97 14.63 -25.83
C PRO A 203 6.01 13.59 -26.27
N ARG A 204 6.85 13.93 -27.25
CA ARG A 204 8.00 13.09 -27.63
C ARG A 204 8.88 12.92 -26.39
N ILE A 205 8.70 11.79 -25.72
CA ILE A 205 9.41 11.46 -24.50
C ILE A 205 10.76 10.89 -24.89
N TYR A 206 11.81 11.55 -24.45
CA TYR A 206 13.16 11.04 -24.69
C TYR A 206 13.35 9.70 -23.98
N ASN A 207 13.76 8.65 -24.71
CA ASN A 207 13.83 7.28 -24.24
C ASN A 207 12.52 6.71 -23.67
N ASN A 208 11.38 7.28 -24.04
CA ASN A 208 10.05 6.76 -23.65
C ASN A 208 9.95 6.46 -22.14
N MET A 209 10.38 7.38 -21.30
CA MET A 209 10.36 7.20 -19.86
C MET A 209 9.31 8.08 -19.19
N LEU A 210 8.50 7.45 -18.36
CA LEU A 210 7.58 8.08 -17.43
C LEU A 210 8.07 7.84 -16.00
N ARG A 211 7.69 8.72 -15.08
CA ARG A 211 8.00 8.59 -13.67
C ARG A 211 6.78 8.95 -12.85
N ALA A 212 6.47 8.10 -11.85
CA ALA A 212 5.38 8.36 -10.93
C ALA A 212 5.89 8.31 -9.48
N THR A 213 5.35 9.20 -8.64
CA THR A 213 5.40 9.09 -7.19
C THR A 213 3.99 8.92 -6.70
N TYR A 214 3.73 7.86 -5.97
CA TYR A 214 2.37 7.53 -5.55
C TYR A 214 2.35 6.70 -4.27
N VAL A 215 1.21 6.70 -3.62
CA VAL A 215 0.93 5.89 -2.44
C VAL A 215 0.00 4.76 -2.87
N ALA A 216 0.40 3.52 -2.62
CA ALA A 216 -0.41 2.36 -2.96
C ALA A 216 -0.35 1.29 -1.89
N GLY A 217 -1.35 0.41 -1.90
CA GLY A 217 -1.62 -0.62 -0.91
C GLY A 217 -2.80 -0.24 -0.01
N TYR A 218 -3.15 -1.13 0.88
CA TYR A 218 -4.23 -0.93 1.84
C TYR A 218 -3.70 -0.18 3.07
N PRO A 219 -4.32 0.92 3.49
CA PRO A 219 -3.97 1.56 4.75
C PRO A 219 -4.35 0.61 5.90
N VAL A 220 -3.41 0.37 6.80
CA VAL A 220 -3.62 -0.54 7.93
C VAL A 220 -3.29 0.18 9.22
N ASP A 221 -4.20 0.13 10.15
CA ASP A 221 -3.99 0.58 11.52
C ASP A 221 -4.21 -0.59 12.48
N TRP A 222 -3.14 -1.32 12.72
CA TRP A 222 -3.17 -2.45 13.64
C TRP A 222 -3.43 -2.08 15.10
N GLN A 223 -3.15 -0.83 15.50
CA GLN A 223 -3.33 -0.37 16.87
C GLN A 223 -4.79 -0.10 17.20
N ASN A 224 -5.58 0.29 16.19
CA ASN A 224 -7.00 0.58 16.33
C ASN A 224 -7.88 -0.44 15.58
N ALA A 225 -7.33 -1.57 15.18
CA ALA A 225 -8.07 -2.65 14.55
C ALA A 225 -9.13 -3.17 15.54
N GLY A 226 -10.39 -2.92 15.24
CA GLY A 226 -11.53 -3.26 16.10
C GLY A 226 -12.37 -2.08 16.58
N ASN A 227 -11.84 -0.87 16.58
CA ASN A 227 -12.58 0.34 17.00
C ASN A 227 -13.29 1.06 15.85
N GLY A 228 -13.85 0.32 14.89
CA GLY A 228 -14.50 0.93 13.72
C GLY A 228 -13.53 1.59 12.74
N SER A 229 -12.24 1.33 12.88
CA SER A 229 -11.23 1.75 11.89
C SER A 229 -11.58 1.13 10.54
N THR A 230 -11.81 1.97 9.55
CA THR A 230 -12.22 1.58 8.19
C THR A 230 -11.08 1.00 7.37
N HIS A 231 -9.90 0.84 7.98
CA HIS A 231 -8.67 0.56 7.25
C HIS A 231 -8.06 -0.76 7.67
N GLN A 232 -8.45 -1.77 6.94
CA GLN A 232 -7.98 -3.12 7.15
C GLN A 232 -7.54 -3.71 5.81
N LEU A 233 -6.56 -4.59 5.89
CA LEU A 233 -6.34 -5.51 4.79
C LEU A 233 -7.63 -6.29 4.49
N PRO A 234 -7.87 -6.67 3.24
CA PRO A 234 -8.91 -7.62 2.93
C PRO A 234 -8.87 -8.83 3.87
N ALA A 235 -10.00 -9.16 4.47
CA ALA A 235 -10.07 -10.18 5.51
C ALA A 235 -9.61 -11.56 5.01
N ASP A 236 -9.82 -11.86 3.73
CA ASP A 236 -9.36 -13.08 3.10
C ASP A 236 -7.83 -13.19 3.04
N LEU A 237 -7.11 -12.09 2.76
CA LEU A 237 -5.65 -12.07 2.81
C LEU A 237 -5.13 -12.30 4.24
N THR A 238 -5.71 -11.60 5.21
CA THR A 238 -5.31 -11.75 6.62
C THR A 238 -5.59 -13.17 7.11
N ASN A 239 -6.77 -13.71 6.80
CA ASN A 239 -7.15 -15.06 7.18
C ASN A 239 -6.26 -16.12 6.49
N THR A 240 -5.91 -15.93 5.23
CA THR A 240 -4.96 -16.81 4.53
C THR A 240 -3.60 -16.81 5.22
N CYS A 241 -3.10 -15.63 5.64
CA CYS A 241 -1.87 -15.52 6.39
C CYS A 241 -1.97 -16.30 7.73
N ASP A 242 -3.02 -16.04 8.49
CA ASP A 242 -3.28 -16.71 9.77
C ASP A 242 -3.36 -18.25 9.62
N ASN A 243 -4.05 -18.74 8.58
CA ASN A 243 -4.16 -20.18 8.30
C ASN A 243 -2.80 -20.83 8.00
N ILE A 244 -1.97 -20.15 7.22
CA ILE A 244 -0.61 -20.62 6.91
C ILE A 244 0.23 -20.66 8.19
N VAL A 245 0.20 -19.59 8.99
CA VAL A 245 0.92 -19.51 10.27
C VAL A 245 0.48 -20.64 11.21
N GLU A 246 -0.82 -20.88 11.34
CA GLU A 246 -1.39 -21.93 12.17
C GLU A 246 -0.87 -23.33 11.77
N ARG A 247 -0.94 -23.66 10.48
CA ARG A 247 -0.49 -24.97 9.99
C ARG A 247 0.99 -25.20 10.24
N ILE A 248 1.82 -24.20 9.98
CA ILE A 248 3.26 -24.30 10.22
C ILE A 248 3.56 -24.44 11.71
N PHE A 249 2.90 -23.61 12.53
CA PHE A 249 3.10 -23.64 13.98
C PHE A 249 2.69 -25.00 14.58
N LYS A 250 1.52 -25.56 14.19
CA LYS A 250 1.07 -26.88 14.63
C LYS A 250 2.04 -27.97 14.21
N ARG A 251 2.55 -27.93 12.98
CA ARG A 251 3.53 -28.90 12.48
C ARG A 251 4.82 -28.88 13.30
N LEU A 252 5.36 -27.67 13.55
CA LEU A 252 6.58 -27.53 14.34
C LEU A 252 6.40 -28.02 15.77
N LYS A 253 5.24 -27.79 16.39
CA LYS A 253 4.92 -28.34 17.71
C LYS A 253 4.80 -29.88 17.72
N THR A 254 4.29 -30.46 16.66
CA THR A 254 4.12 -31.92 16.55
C THR A 254 5.45 -32.60 16.26
N ALA A 255 6.27 -32.06 15.38
CA ALA A 255 7.60 -32.58 15.07
C ALA A 255 8.54 -32.61 16.30
N GLY A 256 8.43 -31.61 17.21
CA GLY A 256 9.19 -31.61 18.47
C GLY A 256 8.77 -32.70 19.46
N LYS A 257 7.60 -33.30 19.30
CA LYS A 257 7.12 -34.37 20.17
C LYS A 257 7.50 -35.81 19.70
N SER A 258 7.88 -35.95 18.45
CA SER A 258 8.22 -37.26 17.85
C SER A 258 9.69 -37.65 17.97
N GLY A 259 10.49 -36.95 18.80
CA GLY A 259 11.83 -37.44 19.22
C GLY A 259 12.91 -37.50 18.12
N GLU A 260 12.60 -37.19 16.90
CA GLU A 260 13.58 -37.11 15.81
C GLU A 260 14.05 -35.68 15.62
N GLY A 261 15.37 -35.51 15.77
CA GLY A 261 16.02 -34.20 15.70
C GLY A 261 15.69 -33.47 14.41
N ILE A 262 15.14 -32.27 14.56
CA ILE A 262 14.86 -31.37 13.44
C ILE A 262 16.19 -30.74 12.98
N THR A 263 17.01 -31.53 12.35
CA THR A 263 18.14 -31.04 11.55
C THR A 263 17.68 -31.13 10.09
N GLY A 264 17.10 -30.04 9.59
CA GLY A 264 16.80 -29.89 8.16
C GLY A 264 15.33 -29.98 7.73
N ALA A 265 14.36 -29.66 8.58
CA ALA A 265 12.97 -29.50 8.13
C ALA A 265 12.87 -28.32 7.13
N THR A 266 12.93 -28.63 5.84
CA THR A 266 12.63 -27.68 4.78
C THR A 266 11.13 -27.42 4.81
N ILE A 267 10.72 -26.20 5.17
CA ILE A 267 9.32 -25.80 5.12
C ILE A 267 8.92 -25.69 3.65
N SER A 268 8.13 -26.65 3.16
CA SER A 268 7.57 -26.59 1.81
C SER A 268 6.28 -25.78 1.83
N TRP A 269 6.40 -24.46 1.66
CA TRP A 269 5.28 -23.54 1.67
C TRP A 269 4.15 -23.89 0.68
N LYS A 270 4.49 -24.56 -0.43
CA LYS A 270 3.48 -24.94 -1.44
C LYS A 270 2.55 -26.06 -0.98
N ASP A 271 3.07 -26.97 -0.16
CA ASP A 271 2.29 -28.10 0.34
C ASP A 271 1.39 -27.68 1.50
N ASP A 272 1.64 -26.50 2.07
CA ASP A 272 0.86 -25.95 3.18
C ASP A 272 -0.35 -25.12 2.74
N LEU A 273 -0.52 -24.90 1.44
CA LEU A 273 -1.67 -24.18 0.91
C LEU A 273 -2.83 -25.14 0.63
N ASP A 274 -3.96 -24.88 1.25
CA ASP A 274 -5.21 -25.52 0.84
C ASP A 274 -5.80 -24.89 -0.44
N ALA A 275 -6.91 -25.45 -0.93
CA ALA A 275 -7.55 -24.97 -2.14
C ALA A 275 -8.07 -23.52 -2.01
N MET A 276 -8.53 -23.15 -0.81
CA MET A 276 -9.07 -21.82 -0.53
C MET A 276 -7.95 -20.78 -0.48
N ASP A 277 -6.84 -21.08 0.18
CA ASP A 277 -5.67 -20.20 0.21
C ASP A 277 -5.11 -19.96 -1.20
N LYS A 278 -5.03 -21.03 -2.03
CA LYS A 278 -4.60 -20.92 -3.43
C LYS A 278 -5.53 -20.04 -4.24
N GLN A 279 -6.84 -20.12 -4.01
CA GLN A 279 -7.82 -19.27 -4.68
C GLN A 279 -7.63 -17.80 -4.29
N VAL A 280 -7.48 -17.51 -2.99
CA VAL A 280 -7.24 -16.14 -2.50
C VAL A 280 -5.96 -15.58 -3.12
N ILE A 281 -4.84 -16.29 -3.02
CA ILE A 281 -3.57 -15.87 -3.62
C ILE A 281 -3.73 -15.61 -5.12
N THR A 282 -4.49 -16.44 -5.84
CA THR A 282 -4.74 -16.27 -7.27
C THR A 282 -5.54 -15.01 -7.56
N ASN A 283 -6.55 -14.69 -6.75
CA ASN A 283 -7.36 -13.48 -6.89
C ASN A 283 -6.53 -12.20 -6.73
N TYR A 284 -5.53 -12.22 -5.87
CA TYR A 284 -4.62 -11.08 -5.64
C TYR A 284 -3.35 -11.13 -6.49
N LYS A 285 -3.18 -12.19 -7.26
CA LYS A 285 -2.03 -12.30 -8.15
C LYS A 285 -2.13 -11.24 -9.24
N ARG A 286 -1.13 -10.41 -9.31
CA ARG A 286 -1.03 -9.43 -10.38
C ARG A 286 -0.89 -10.16 -11.71
N VAL A 287 -1.84 -9.97 -12.60
CA VAL A 287 -1.70 -10.41 -13.99
C VAL A 287 -0.59 -9.54 -14.59
N GLY A 288 0.54 -10.17 -14.87
CA GLY A 288 1.67 -9.47 -15.48
C GLY A 288 1.25 -8.80 -16.78
N ASN A 289 1.80 -7.63 -17.04
CA ASN A 289 1.57 -6.91 -18.29
C ASN A 289 1.87 -7.80 -19.48
N VAL A 290 0.83 -8.25 -20.13
CA VAL A 290 0.89 -8.73 -21.52
C VAL A 290 0.62 -7.50 -22.37
N PHE A 291 1.66 -6.69 -22.59
CA PHE A 291 1.66 -5.63 -23.61
C PHE A 291 3.03 -5.58 -24.29
#